data_fb77bde388731b494c5626bb29248fe5
#
_entry.id   fb77bde388731b494c5626bb29248fe5
#
_cell.length_a   1.000
_cell.length_b   1.000
_cell.length_c   1.000
_cell.angle_alpha   90.00
_cell.angle_beta   90.00
_cell.angle_gamma   90.00
#
_symmetry.space_group_name_H-M   'P 1'
#
loop_
_entity.id
_entity.type
_entity.pdbx_description
1 polymer ?
#
loop_
_entity_poly.entity_id
_entity_poly.type
_entity_poly.pdbx_seq_one_letter_code
_entity_poly.pdbx_strand_id
1 'polypeptide(L)' 'MESRPLTLLTPGSKGVVTAIQIPPVHRARLLEMGLLVGTPIEVVRFAPLGDPVEIRIRGYNLSLRRHEAELVMVRDA' A
#
# COMPACT_ATOMS: atom_id res chain seq x y z
N MET A 1 -17.94 3.73 3.59
CA MET A 1 -16.96 3.79 2.51
C MET A 1 -16.34 2.44 2.31
N GLU A 2 -16.14 2.07 1.07
CA GLU A 2 -15.62 0.75 0.76
C GLU A 2 -14.12 0.75 0.74
N SER A 3 -13.53 -0.30 1.31
CA SER A 3 -12.10 -0.55 1.19
C SER A 3 -11.87 -1.44 -0.02
N ARG A 4 -10.74 -1.25 -0.66
CA ARG A 4 -10.35 -2.04 -1.82
C ARG A 4 -8.83 -2.27 -1.80
N PRO A 5 -8.35 -3.30 -2.49
CA PRO A 5 -6.91 -3.52 -2.56
C PRO A 5 -6.19 -2.32 -3.13
N LEU A 6 -5.01 -2.05 -2.58
CA LEU A 6 -4.15 -0.97 -3.04
C LEU A 6 -3.89 -1.05 -4.53
N THR A 7 -3.81 -2.26 -5.08
CA THR A 7 -3.52 -2.47 -6.51
C THR A 7 -4.62 -1.96 -7.43
N LEU A 8 -5.79 -1.63 -6.91
CA LEU A 8 -6.87 -1.07 -7.72
C LEU A 8 -6.81 0.44 -7.82
N LEU A 9 -5.90 1.09 -7.09
CA LEU A 9 -5.72 2.53 -7.22
C LEU A 9 -4.85 2.83 -8.43
N THR A 10 -5.05 4.03 -8.99
CA THR A 10 -4.24 4.48 -10.11
C THR A 10 -3.08 5.33 -9.61
N PRO A 11 -1.98 5.44 -10.38
CA PRO A 11 -0.87 6.31 -10.00
C PRO A 11 -1.36 7.75 -9.73
N GLY A 12 -0.87 8.34 -8.64
CA GLY A 12 -1.28 9.66 -8.22
C GLY A 12 -2.46 9.66 -7.26
N SER A 13 -3.15 8.54 -7.10
CA SER A 13 -4.28 8.44 -6.19
C SER A 13 -3.80 8.35 -4.75
N LYS A 14 -4.62 8.86 -3.84
CA LYS A 14 -4.34 8.83 -2.41
C LYS A 14 -5.38 7.97 -1.71
N GLY A 15 -4.96 7.34 -0.62
CA GLY A 15 -5.86 6.53 0.17
C GLY A 15 -5.39 6.45 1.61
N VAL A 16 -6.20 5.83 2.44
CA VAL A 16 -5.86 5.57 3.83
C VAL A 16 -5.98 4.07 4.07
N VAL A 17 -4.96 3.49 4.68
CA VAL A 17 -4.93 2.06 4.93
C VAL A 17 -6.00 1.70 5.94
N THR A 18 -6.86 0.74 5.60
CA THR A 18 -7.93 0.28 6.48
C THR A 18 -7.65 -1.11 7.04
N ALA A 19 -6.87 -1.92 6.33
CA ALA A 19 -6.51 -3.25 6.82
C ALA A 19 -5.25 -3.72 6.10
N ILE A 20 -4.45 -4.51 6.80
CA ILE A 20 -3.27 -5.15 6.23
C ILE A 20 -3.45 -6.64 6.43
N GLN A 21 -3.76 -7.36 5.34
CA GLN A 21 -4.10 -8.77 5.40
C GLN A 21 -2.89 -9.67 5.14
N ILE A 22 -1.70 -9.08 5.14
CA ILE A 22 -0.45 -9.80 4.97
C ILE A 22 -0.20 -10.64 6.23
N PRO A 23 0.19 -11.91 6.09
CA PRO A 23 0.47 -12.74 7.26
C PRO A 23 1.50 -12.09 8.19
N PRO A 24 1.35 -12.25 9.51
CA PRO A 24 2.22 -11.56 10.48
C PRO A 24 3.71 -11.77 10.24
N VAL A 25 4.10 -12.96 9.78
CA VAL A 25 5.51 -13.27 9.56
C VAL A 25 6.12 -12.38 8.47
N HIS A 26 5.31 -11.90 7.52
CA HIS A 26 5.77 -11.02 6.43
C HIS A 26 5.45 -9.56 6.69
N ARG A 27 4.61 -9.27 7.68
CA ARG A 27 4.12 -7.93 7.92
C ARG A 27 5.07 -7.07 8.74
N ALA A 28 5.93 -7.70 9.55
CA ALA A 28 6.80 -6.97 10.47
C ALA A 28 7.67 -5.92 9.75
N ARG A 29 8.23 -6.28 8.59
CA ARG A 29 9.05 -5.36 7.81
C ARG A 29 8.26 -4.09 7.44
N LEU A 30 7.02 -4.29 7.01
CA LEU A 30 6.19 -3.16 6.59
C LEU A 30 5.81 -2.28 7.77
N LEU A 31 5.53 -2.90 8.92
CA LEU A 31 5.23 -2.14 10.14
C LEU A 31 6.41 -1.28 10.56
N GLU A 32 7.62 -1.83 10.49
CA GLU A 32 8.83 -1.08 10.82
C GLU A 32 9.04 0.09 9.89
N MET A 33 8.56 -0.02 8.66
CA MET A 33 8.68 1.05 7.68
C MET A 33 7.52 2.04 7.75
N GLY A 34 6.61 1.88 8.70
CA GLY A 34 5.55 2.83 8.94
C GLY A 34 4.23 2.54 8.24
N LEU A 35 4.09 1.38 7.61
CA LEU A 35 2.82 1.03 6.96
C LEU A 35 1.88 0.43 8.00
N LEU A 36 0.97 1.25 8.49
CA LEU A 36 0.04 0.89 9.55
C LEU A 36 -1.39 1.20 9.12
N VAL A 37 -2.36 0.56 9.79
CA VAL A 37 -3.76 0.93 9.60
C VAL A 37 -3.91 2.39 10.00
N GLY A 38 -4.61 3.16 9.16
CA GLY A 38 -4.77 4.60 9.37
C GLY A 38 -3.73 5.45 8.68
N THR A 39 -2.71 4.83 8.06
CA THR A 39 -1.65 5.58 7.38
C THR A 39 -2.15 6.11 6.04
N PRO A 40 -1.98 7.42 5.78
CA PRO A 40 -2.23 7.95 4.43
C PRO A 40 -1.13 7.49 3.49
N ILE A 41 -1.52 7.09 2.30
CA ILE A 41 -0.56 6.68 1.26
C ILE A 41 -0.93 7.33 -0.06
N GLU A 42 0.06 7.39 -0.94
CA GLU A 42 -0.15 7.82 -2.31
C GLU A 42 0.52 6.80 -3.23
N VAL A 43 -0.19 6.35 -4.26
CA VAL A 43 0.39 5.45 -5.23
C VAL A 43 1.27 6.27 -6.17
N VAL A 44 2.56 5.97 -6.21
CA VAL A 44 3.51 6.68 -7.05
C VAL A 44 3.50 6.09 -8.45
N ARG A 45 3.69 4.77 -8.54
CA ARG A 45 3.67 4.09 -9.83
C ARG A 45 3.63 2.59 -9.65
N PHE A 46 3.23 1.92 -10.71
CA PHE A 46 3.41 0.47 -10.86
C PHE A 46 4.57 0.27 -11.83
N ALA A 47 5.47 -0.67 -11.51
CA ALA A 47 6.53 -1.02 -12.45
C ALA A 47 5.90 -1.56 -13.73
N PRO A 48 6.66 -1.56 -14.87
CA PRO A 48 6.07 -1.92 -16.16
C PRO A 48 5.33 -3.26 -16.20
N LEU A 49 5.75 -4.23 -15.38
CA LEU A 49 5.07 -5.52 -15.31
C LEU A 49 4.12 -5.62 -14.11
N GLY A 50 3.84 -4.49 -13.45
CA GLY A 50 2.95 -4.47 -12.30
C GLY A 50 3.59 -4.83 -10.98
N ASP A 51 4.89 -5.05 -10.94
CA ASP A 51 5.61 -5.47 -9.75
C ASP A 51 7.04 -4.93 -9.82
N PRO A 52 7.51 -4.18 -8.82
CA PRO A 52 6.83 -3.81 -7.58
C PRO A 52 5.86 -2.64 -7.74
N VAL A 53 5.09 -2.40 -6.70
CA VAL A 53 4.22 -1.23 -6.59
C VAL A 53 4.92 -0.22 -5.68
N GLU A 54 5.07 1.00 -6.15
CA GLU A 54 5.74 2.05 -5.38
C GLU A 54 4.72 3.00 -4.80
N ILE A 55 4.77 3.19 -3.47
CA ILE A 55 3.88 4.11 -2.77
C ILE A 55 4.70 5.11 -1.98
N ARG A 56 4.08 6.23 -1.64
CA ARG A 56 4.69 7.26 -0.79
C ARG A 56 3.98 7.27 0.56
N ILE A 57 4.77 7.26 1.62
CA ILE A 57 4.30 7.32 2.99
C ILE A 57 5.10 8.42 3.69
N ARG A 58 4.41 9.46 4.22
CA ARG A 58 5.04 10.44 5.10
C ARG A 58 6.35 11.01 4.56
N GLY A 59 6.40 11.24 3.26
CA GLY A 59 7.55 11.90 2.65
C GLY A 59 8.65 10.98 2.16
N TYR A 60 8.49 9.67 2.25
CA TYR A 60 9.43 8.73 1.66
C TYR A 60 8.68 7.66 0.87
N ASN A 61 9.41 6.99 -0.02
CA ASN A 61 8.82 5.97 -0.88
C ASN A 61 9.08 4.59 -0.32
N LEU A 62 8.11 3.72 -0.52
CA LEU A 62 8.18 2.33 -0.11
C LEU A 62 7.76 1.47 -1.28
N SER A 63 8.56 0.44 -1.59
CA SER A 63 8.21 -0.52 -2.64
C SER A 63 7.59 -1.75 -2.03
N LEU A 64 6.46 -2.16 -2.57
CA LEU A 64 5.77 -3.37 -2.15
C LEU A 64 5.78 -4.36 -3.30
N ARG A 65 5.95 -5.63 -2.99
CA ARG A 65 5.67 -6.67 -3.96
C ARG A 65 4.19 -6.63 -4.31
N ARG A 66 3.85 -6.98 -5.55
CA ARG A 66 2.46 -6.93 -5.99
C ARG A 66 1.56 -7.77 -5.08
N HIS A 67 2.00 -8.97 -4.70
CA HIS A 67 1.18 -9.82 -3.84
C HIS A 67 0.96 -9.20 -2.45
N GLU A 68 1.92 -8.40 -1.98
CA GLU A 68 1.74 -7.67 -0.72
C GLU A 68 0.73 -6.55 -0.90
N ALA A 69 0.86 -5.80 -1.99
CA ALA A 69 -0.03 -4.68 -2.25
C ALA A 69 -1.49 -5.12 -2.41
N GLU A 70 -1.69 -6.33 -2.94
CA GLU A 70 -3.04 -6.89 -3.07
C GLU A 70 -3.70 -7.15 -1.73
N LEU A 71 -2.90 -7.29 -0.67
CA LEU A 71 -3.39 -7.58 0.68
C LEU A 71 -3.45 -6.35 1.57
N VAL A 72 -3.11 -5.19 1.06
CA VAL A 72 -3.27 -3.92 1.76
C VAL A 72 -4.56 -3.28 1.28
N MET A 73 -5.50 -3.14 2.21
CA MET A 73 -6.80 -2.55 1.88
C MET A 73 -6.78 -1.07 2.21
N VAL A 74 -7.34 -0.28 1.30
CA VAL A 74 -7.37 1.18 1.44
C VAL A 74 -8.76 1.70 1.11
N ARG A 75 -9.08 2.87 1.65
CA ARG A 75 -10.24 3.65 1.24
C ARG A 75 -9.73 4.96 0.65
N ASP A 76 -10.58 5.59 -0.13
CA ASP A 76 -10.20 6.89 -0.72
C ASP A 76 -9.96 7.92 0.38
N ALA A 77 -8.95 8.73 0.17
CA ALA A 77 -8.61 9.78 1.12
C ALA A 77 -9.50 10.98 0.95
#